data_9ccf149718038f8608ce8ae7127f7747
#
_entry.id   9ccf149718038f8608ce8ae7127f7747
#
_cell.length_a   1.000
_cell.length_b   1.000
_cell.length_c   1.000
_cell.angle_alpha   90.00
_cell.angle_beta   90.00
_cell.angle_gamma   90.00
#
_symmetry.space_group_name_H-M   'P 1'
#
loop_
_entity.id
_entity.type
_entity.pdbx_description
1 polymer ?
#
loop_
_entity_poly.entity_id
_entity_poly.type
_entity_poly.pdbx_seq_one_letter_code
_entity_poly.pdbx_strand_id
1 'polypeptide(L)'
;MAGKDLREAGKALILVHGRGGSAEDILSLADHLPVKDFALLAPQAAGGSWYPYSFLAPPAQNQPRLGAALELLAELVDDIVAAGIGKKEIFFLGFSQGACLTLEFAARHATRYGGVAAFTGGLIGDRIYAENYKGDFAGTPFFIGTGDPDPHVPVERVLATAVLLRGMNAEVTEKVYPGRQHTIIADEIAQAGRIVFGGGR
;
A
#
# COMPACT_ATOMS: atom_id res chain seq x y z
N MET A 1 -12.60 1.72 11.79
CA MET A 1 -12.02 3.08 11.75
C MET A 1 -11.43 3.41 13.10
N ALA A 2 -10.32 4.15 13.10
CA ALA A 2 -9.64 4.64 14.30
C ALA A 2 -9.06 6.04 13.99
N GLY A 3 -8.32 6.64 14.95
CA GLY A 3 -7.78 7.98 14.78
C GLY A 3 -8.83 9.07 14.88
N LYS A 4 -8.65 10.19 14.16
CA LYS A 4 -9.62 11.28 14.11
C LYS A 4 -10.87 10.89 13.30
N ASP A 5 -12.00 11.51 13.64
CA ASP A 5 -13.20 11.42 12.79
C ASP A 5 -12.87 11.89 11.36
N LEU A 6 -13.41 11.19 10.37
CA LEU A 6 -13.11 11.46 8.95
C LEU A 6 -13.50 12.89 8.52
N ARG A 7 -14.54 13.46 9.15
CA ARG A 7 -15.01 14.83 8.87
C ARG A 7 -14.17 15.92 9.54
N GLU A 8 -13.36 15.55 10.53
CA GLU A 8 -12.51 16.47 11.29
C GLU A 8 -11.04 16.33 10.93
N ALA A 9 -10.67 15.22 10.28
CA ALA A 9 -9.31 14.96 9.86
C ALA A 9 -8.95 15.75 8.60
N GLY A 10 -7.75 16.31 8.56
CA GLY A 10 -7.20 16.90 7.33
C GLY A 10 -6.51 15.88 6.43
N LYS A 11 -6.26 14.66 6.94
CA LYS A 11 -5.55 13.58 6.25
C LYS A 11 -6.17 12.23 6.59
N ALA A 12 -6.07 11.28 5.66
CA ALA A 12 -6.55 9.92 5.86
C ALA A 12 -5.46 8.90 5.51
N LEU A 13 -5.40 7.79 6.25
CA LEU A 13 -4.53 6.66 5.98
C LEU A 13 -5.38 5.38 5.84
N ILE A 14 -5.25 4.74 4.68
CA ILE A 14 -5.83 3.42 4.41
C ILE A 14 -4.75 2.37 4.70
N LEU A 15 -5.04 1.45 5.65
CA LEU A 15 -4.12 0.39 6.07
C LEU A 15 -4.66 -0.97 5.60
N VAL A 16 -3.84 -1.73 4.87
CA VAL A 16 -4.25 -2.99 4.22
C VAL A 16 -3.42 -4.14 4.80
N HIS A 17 -4.10 -5.03 5.55
CA HIS A 17 -3.44 -6.15 6.25
C HIS A 17 -2.94 -7.23 5.28
N GLY A 18 -1.98 -8.03 5.73
CA GLY A 18 -1.48 -9.21 5.04
C GLY A 18 -2.47 -10.39 5.07
N ARG A 19 -2.16 -11.46 4.31
CA ARG A 19 -2.92 -12.71 4.35
C ARG A 19 -2.91 -13.31 5.75
N GLY A 20 -4.09 -13.70 6.25
CA GLY A 20 -4.26 -14.24 7.59
C GLY A 20 -4.26 -13.21 8.72
N GLY A 21 -3.99 -11.93 8.40
CA GLY A 21 -4.05 -10.83 9.35
C GLY A 21 -5.45 -10.23 9.49
N SER A 22 -5.53 -9.18 10.28
CA SER A 22 -6.76 -8.45 10.56
C SER A 22 -6.60 -6.95 10.41
N ALA A 23 -7.74 -6.24 10.34
CA ALA A 23 -7.78 -4.79 10.40
C ALA A 23 -7.17 -4.25 11.70
N GLU A 24 -7.37 -4.95 12.82
CA GLU A 24 -6.83 -4.58 14.11
C GLU A 24 -5.29 -4.70 14.14
N ASP A 25 -4.75 -5.81 13.60
CA ASP A 25 -3.31 -6.03 13.51
C ASP A 25 -2.62 -4.91 12.72
N ILE A 26 -3.15 -4.56 11.55
CA ILE A 26 -2.51 -3.52 10.72
C ILE A 26 -2.68 -2.11 11.29
N LEU A 27 -3.79 -1.84 12.00
CA LEU A 27 -4.01 -0.56 12.68
C LEU A 27 -2.98 -0.31 13.79
N SER A 28 -2.48 -1.35 14.46
CA SER A 28 -1.47 -1.22 15.51
C SER A 28 -0.17 -0.57 15.02
N LEU A 29 0.13 -0.64 13.72
CA LEU A 29 1.30 0.05 13.15
C LEU A 29 1.19 1.57 13.21
N ALA A 30 -0.01 2.12 13.29
CA ALA A 30 -0.23 3.56 13.38
C ALA A 30 0.37 4.16 14.67
N ASP A 31 0.47 3.36 15.76
CA ASP A 31 1.08 3.79 17.03
C ASP A 31 2.58 4.11 16.90
N HIS A 32 3.21 3.58 15.84
CA HIS A 32 4.63 3.75 15.55
C HIS A 32 4.91 4.74 14.41
N LEU A 33 3.89 5.42 13.91
CA LEU A 33 3.95 6.35 12.77
C LEU A 33 3.49 7.77 13.19
N PRO A 34 3.95 8.83 12.53
CA PRO A 34 3.52 10.20 12.84
C PRO A 34 2.14 10.52 12.22
N VAL A 35 1.12 9.69 12.53
CA VAL A 35 -0.23 9.75 11.92
C VAL A 35 -1.35 9.99 12.95
N LYS A 36 -1.03 10.46 14.15
CA LYS A 36 -2.00 10.69 15.24
C LYS A 36 -3.15 11.64 14.88
N ASP A 37 -2.93 12.51 13.90
CA ASP A 37 -3.92 13.48 13.42
C ASP A 37 -4.66 13.05 12.15
N PHE A 38 -4.46 11.80 11.71
CA PHE A 38 -5.12 11.24 10.54
C PHE A 38 -6.41 10.49 10.93
N ALA A 39 -7.35 10.43 10.01
CA ALA A 39 -8.38 9.40 10.02
C ALA A 39 -7.75 8.08 9.56
N LEU A 40 -7.97 6.99 10.30
CA LEU A 40 -7.38 5.68 10.02
C LEU A 40 -8.48 4.71 9.58
N LEU A 41 -8.34 4.18 8.36
CA LEU A 41 -9.27 3.24 7.77
C LEU A 41 -8.55 1.92 7.49
N ALA A 42 -9.01 0.84 8.10
CA ALA A 42 -8.48 -0.49 7.82
C ALA A 42 -9.64 -1.40 7.42
N PRO A 43 -9.82 -1.70 6.13
CA PRO A 43 -10.82 -2.66 5.71
C PRO A 43 -10.39 -4.08 6.11
N GLN A 44 -11.38 -4.95 6.37
CA GLN A 44 -11.17 -6.36 6.72
C GLN A 44 -11.50 -7.24 5.53
N ALA A 45 -10.52 -8.03 5.08
CA ALA A 45 -10.73 -9.05 4.06
C ALA A 45 -11.56 -10.21 4.59
N ALA A 46 -12.56 -10.66 3.84
CA ALA A 46 -13.35 -11.83 4.19
C ALA A 46 -12.45 -13.09 4.29
N GLY A 47 -12.50 -13.77 5.44
CA GLY A 47 -11.61 -14.90 5.72
C GLY A 47 -10.14 -14.54 5.81
N GLY A 48 -9.79 -13.29 6.08
CA GLY A 48 -8.42 -12.82 6.26
C GLY A 48 -7.58 -12.81 4.97
N SER A 49 -8.19 -12.85 3.78
CA SER A 49 -7.45 -12.89 2.52
C SER A 49 -8.14 -12.08 1.43
N TRP A 50 -7.42 -11.19 0.78
CA TRP A 50 -7.91 -10.31 -0.29
C TRP A 50 -8.19 -11.08 -1.58
N TYR A 51 -7.33 -12.06 -1.92
CA TYR A 51 -7.46 -12.92 -3.08
C TYR A 51 -6.84 -14.29 -2.81
N PRO A 52 -7.28 -15.37 -3.49
CA PRO A 52 -7.00 -16.76 -3.06
C PRO A 52 -5.56 -17.21 -3.27
N TYR A 53 -4.95 -16.91 -4.41
CA TYR A 53 -3.64 -17.44 -4.80
C TYR A 53 -2.48 -16.48 -4.53
N SER A 54 -1.27 -16.83 -4.98
CA SER A 54 -0.11 -15.96 -4.93
C SER A 54 -0.35 -14.67 -5.73
N PHE A 55 0.27 -13.58 -5.32
CA PHE A 55 0.27 -12.35 -6.11
C PHE A 55 1.06 -12.52 -7.42
N LEU A 56 1.92 -13.53 -7.52
CA LEU A 56 2.65 -13.90 -8.75
C LEU A 56 1.84 -14.82 -9.68
N ALA A 57 0.64 -15.22 -9.31
CA ALA A 57 -0.25 -15.94 -10.21
C ALA A 57 -0.83 -15.01 -11.28
N PRO A 58 -1.21 -15.53 -12.47
CA PRO A 58 -1.98 -14.74 -13.42
C PRO A 58 -3.19 -14.09 -12.77
N PRO A 59 -3.45 -12.78 -12.98
CA PRO A 59 -4.53 -12.06 -12.30
C PRO A 59 -5.90 -12.72 -12.45
N ALA A 60 -6.14 -13.40 -13.58
CA ALA A 60 -7.40 -14.12 -13.82
C ALA A 60 -7.68 -15.22 -12.78
N GLN A 61 -6.64 -15.86 -12.23
CA GLN A 61 -6.80 -16.88 -11.19
C GLN A 61 -7.24 -16.28 -9.85
N ASN A 62 -6.94 -15.02 -9.63
CA ASN A 62 -7.31 -14.30 -8.40
C ASN A 62 -8.69 -13.62 -8.48
N GLN A 63 -9.36 -13.70 -9.63
CA GLN A 63 -10.72 -13.17 -9.78
C GLN A 63 -11.78 -14.14 -9.22
N PRO A 64 -12.95 -13.64 -8.78
CA PRO A 64 -13.35 -12.22 -8.75
C PRO A 64 -12.83 -11.43 -7.53
N ARG A 65 -12.19 -12.09 -6.58
CA ARG A 65 -11.83 -11.49 -5.28
C ARG A 65 -10.82 -10.36 -5.41
N LEU A 66 -9.87 -10.45 -6.32
CA LEU A 66 -8.93 -9.36 -6.59
C LEU A 66 -9.66 -8.11 -7.10
N GLY A 67 -10.60 -8.27 -8.03
CA GLY A 67 -11.43 -7.17 -8.51
C GLY A 67 -12.21 -6.51 -7.38
N ALA A 68 -12.93 -7.31 -6.59
CA ALA A 68 -13.69 -6.81 -5.45
C ALA A 68 -12.82 -6.09 -4.40
N ALA A 69 -11.59 -6.57 -4.17
CA ALA A 69 -10.66 -5.91 -3.24
C ALA A 69 -10.17 -4.56 -3.77
N LEU A 70 -9.91 -4.44 -5.08
CA LEU A 70 -9.55 -3.17 -5.71
C LEU A 70 -10.73 -2.18 -5.72
N GLU A 71 -11.95 -2.65 -5.99
CA GLU A 71 -13.18 -1.86 -5.92
C GLU A 71 -13.41 -1.32 -4.51
N LEU A 72 -13.25 -2.15 -3.48
CA LEU A 72 -13.36 -1.72 -2.09
C LEU A 72 -12.38 -0.59 -1.75
N LEU A 73 -11.14 -0.64 -2.23
CA LEU A 73 -10.19 0.45 -2.02
C LEU A 73 -10.58 1.72 -2.78
N ALA A 74 -11.20 1.58 -3.97
CA ALA A 74 -11.72 2.73 -4.73
C ALA A 74 -12.88 3.39 -4.00
N GLU A 75 -13.84 2.61 -3.49
CA GLU A 75 -14.96 3.09 -2.68
C GLU A 75 -14.47 3.83 -1.43
N LEU A 76 -13.48 3.29 -0.72
CA LEU A 76 -12.89 3.97 0.45
C LEU A 76 -12.25 5.31 0.08
N VAL A 77 -11.56 5.40 -1.05
CA VAL A 77 -10.99 6.67 -1.54
C VAL A 77 -12.12 7.66 -1.86
N ASP A 78 -13.17 7.21 -2.52
CA ASP A 78 -14.32 8.06 -2.86
C ASP A 78 -15.06 8.56 -1.61
N ASP A 79 -15.24 7.72 -0.60
CA ASP A 79 -15.83 8.10 0.69
C ASP A 79 -14.98 9.15 1.41
N ILE A 80 -13.65 8.99 1.41
CA ILE A 80 -12.71 9.95 1.99
C ILE A 80 -12.81 11.30 1.26
N VAL A 81 -12.85 11.27 -0.07
CA VAL A 81 -12.99 12.49 -0.89
C VAL A 81 -14.35 13.16 -0.65
N ALA A 82 -15.43 12.38 -0.55
CA ALA A 82 -16.76 12.89 -0.23
C ALA A 82 -16.84 13.52 1.18
N ALA A 83 -16.00 13.07 2.11
CA ALA A 83 -15.86 13.68 3.43
C ALA A 83 -15.05 14.99 3.42
N GLY A 84 -14.45 15.39 2.28
CA GLY A 84 -13.73 16.64 2.10
C GLY A 84 -12.20 16.53 2.09
N ILE A 85 -11.64 15.32 2.21
CA ILE A 85 -10.18 15.10 2.17
C ILE A 85 -9.74 14.86 0.72
N GLY A 86 -8.96 15.76 0.16
CA GLY A 86 -8.45 15.62 -1.21
C GLY A 86 -7.45 14.47 -1.37
N LYS A 87 -7.36 13.87 -2.58
CA LYS A 87 -6.49 12.72 -2.85
C LYS A 87 -5.03 12.92 -2.42
N LYS A 88 -4.50 14.14 -2.52
CA LYS A 88 -3.14 14.50 -2.08
C LYS A 88 -2.92 14.40 -0.55
N GLU A 89 -3.98 14.26 0.21
CA GLU A 89 -3.97 14.05 1.66
C GLU A 89 -4.41 12.62 2.05
N ILE A 90 -4.55 11.72 1.06
CA ILE A 90 -4.82 10.29 1.27
C ILE A 90 -3.52 9.53 1.17
N PHE A 91 -3.25 8.74 2.20
CA PHE A 91 -2.06 7.91 2.34
C PHE A 91 -2.45 6.44 2.36
N PHE A 92 -1.51 5.58 1.97
CA PHE A 92 -1.70 4.13 2.00
C PHE A 92 -0.55 3.46 2.73
N LEU A 93 -0.88 2.38 3.45
CA LEU A 93 0.09 1.46 4.02
C LEU A 93 -0.39 0.04 3.82
N GLY A 94 0.48 -0.85 3.39
CA GLY A 94 0.15 -2.26 3.25
C GLY A 94 1.30 -3.17 3.68
N PHE A 95 0.94 -4.38 4.13
CA PHE A 95 1.90 -5.44 4.43
C PHE A 95 1.61 -6.70 3.62
N SER A 96 2.65 -7.32 3.03
CA SER A 96 2.56 -8.61 2.33
C SER A 96 1.48 -8.60 1.23
N GLN A 97 0.45 -9.44 1.32
CA GLN A 97 -0.69 -9.44 0.40
C GLN A 97 -1.35 -8.06 0.31
N GLY A 98 -1.46 -7.36 1.45
CA GLY A 98 -1.97 -5.99 1.51
C GLY A 98 -1.04 -4.98 0.85
N ALA A 99 0.28 -5.16 0.94
CA ALA A 99 1.25 -4.32 0.24
C ALA A 99 1.13 -4.49 -1.29
N CYS A 100 0.98 -5.75 -1.76
CA CYS A 100 0.75 -6.01 -3.18
C CYS A 100 -0.55 -5.36 -3.66
N LEU A 101 -1.65 -5.49 -2.91
CA LEU A 101 -2.93 -4.89 -3.24
C LEU A 101 -2.85 -3.36 -3.25
N THR A 102 -2.17 -2.76 -2.28
CA THR A 102 -1.95 -1.31 -2.19
C THR A 102 -1.18 -0.77 -3.39
N LEU A 103 -0.08 -1.43 -3.76
CA LEU A 103 0.73 -1.04 -4.93
C LEU A 103 -0.04 -1.19 -6.23
N GLU A 104 -0.78 -2.29 -6.39
CA GLU A 104 -1.61 -2.56 -7.56
C GLU A 104 -2.73 -1.52 -7.70
N PHE A 105 -3.43 -1.21 -6.59
CA PHE A 105 -4.46 -0.18 -6.57
C PHE A 105 -3.89 1.19 -6.94
N ALA A 106 -2.81 1.61 -6.28
CA ALA A 106 -2.19 2.91 -6.52
C ALA A 106 -1.73 3.05 -7.98
N ALA A 107 -1.11 1.99 -8.57
CA ALA A 107 -0.66 2.02 -9.95
C ALA A 107 -1.81 2.08 -10.97
N ARG A 108 -2.94 1.41 -10.69
CA ARG A 108 -4.14 1.48 -11.55
C ARG A 108 -4.86 2.81 -11.48
N HIS A 109 -4.74 3.50 -10.36
CA HIS A 109 -5.41 4.79 -10.08
C HIS A 109 -4.41 5.92 -9.85
N ALA A 110 -3.31 5.93 -10.63
CA ALA A 110 -2.22 6.86 -10.42
C ALA A 110 -2.66 8.32 -10.51
N THR A 111 -2.41 9.03 -9.45
CA THR A 111 -2.63 10.47 -9.28
C THR A 111 -1.75 10.95 -8.13
N ARG A 112 -1.70 12.27 -7.85
CA ARG A 112 -1.01 12.75 -6.65
C ARG A 112 -1.77 12.29 -5.40
N TYR A 113 -1.16 11.36 -4.67
CA TYR A 113 -1.54 10.97 -3.31
C TYR A 113 -0.62 11.61 -2.26
N GLY A 114 -0.98 11.52 -0.98
CA GLY A 114 -0.13 11.94 0.13
C GLY A 114 1.15 11.10 0.21
N GLY A 115 1.02 9.79 0.03
CA GLY A 115 2.14 8.87 -0.05
C GLY A 115 1.73 7.41 0.12
N VAL A 116 2.64 6.49 -0.18
CA VAL A 116 2.40 5.04 -0.14
C VAL A 116 3.55 4.33 0.56
N ALA A 117 3.26 3.55 1.60
CA ALA A 117 4.20 2.66 2.27
C ALA A 117 3.82 1.21 2.00
N ALA A 118 4.72 0.43 1.44
CA ALA A 118 4.53 -0.99 1.14
C ALA A 118 5.62 -1.81 1.84
N PHE A 119 5.22 -2.62 2.82
CA PHE A 119 6.13 -3.52 3.51
C PHE A 119 6.03 -4.92 2.89
N THR A 120 7.05 -5.30 2.14
CA THR A 120 7.18 -6.57 1.45
C THR A 120 6.05 -6.84 0.46
N GLY A 121 6.08 -6.16 -0.69
CA GLY A 121 5.09 -6.29 -1.75
C GLY A 121 5.61 -5.86 -3.11
N GLY A 122 4.85 -6.22 -4.15
CA GLY A 122 5.09 -5.82 -5.54
C GLY A 122 3.81 -5.90 -6.35
N LEU A 123 3.81 -5.39 -7.57
CA LEU A 123 2.67 -5.42 -8.49
C LEU A 123 2.22 -6.85 -8.78
N ILE A 124 0.89 -7.04 -8.87
CA ILE A 124 0.23 -8.34 -8.95
C ILE A 124 0.26 -8.88 -10.38
N GLY A 125 0.58 -10.17 -10.52
CA GLY A 125 0.55 -10.92 -11.77
C GLY A 125 1.80 -11.77 -11.98
N ASP A 126 1.72 -12.73 -12.89
CA ASP A 126 2.85 -13.56 -13.33
C ASP A 126 3.93 -12.73 -14.07
N ARG A 127 3.53 -11.60 -14.60
CA ARG A 127 4.39 -10.51 -15.12
C ARG A 127 3.86 -9.15 -14.67
N ILE A 128 4.59 -8.08 -14.90
CA ILE A 128 4.07 -6.71 -14.77
C ILE A 128 3.27 -6.38 -16.03
N TYR A 129 1.97 -6.10 -15.84
CA TYR A 129 1.02 -5.74 -16.90
C TYR A 129 1.01 -4.22 -17.06
N ALA A 130 2.07 -3.65 -17.65
CA ALA A 130 2.25 -2.20 -17.76
C ALA A 130 1.08 -1.51 -18.49
N GLU A 131 0.38 -2.23 -19.37
CA GLU A 131 -0.81 -1.77 -20.06
C GLU A 131 -2.00 -1.43 -19.16
N ASN A 132 -2.00 -1.94 -17.93
CA ASN A 132 -3.03 -1.67 -16.92
C ASN A 132 -2.79 -0.38 -16.14
N TYR A 133 -1.58 0.19 -16.21
CA TYR A 133 -1.17 1.31 -15.38
C TYR A 133 -1.09 2.58 -16.20
N LYS A 134 -1.99 3.52 -15.88
CA LYS A 134 -2.09 4.81 -16.58
C LYS A 134 -2.19 5.93 -15.56
N GLY A 135 -1.75 7.12 -15.95
CA GLY A 135 -1.78 8.29 -15.09
C GLY A 135 -0.39 8.73 -14.64
N ASP A 136 -0.34 9.64 -13.69
CA ASP A 136 0.88 10.29 -13.22
C ASP A 136 0.78 10.51 -11.71
N PHE A 137 1.80 10.04 -10.98
CA PHE A 137 1.86 10.21 -9.53
C PHE A 137 2.27 11.62 -9.10
N ALA A 138 2.73 12.46 -10.01
CA ALA A 138 3.12 13.84 -9.76
C ALA A 138 4.03 14.01 -8.52
N GLY A 139 5.03 13.13 -8.39
CA GLY A 139 5.97 13.15 -7.28
C GLY A 139 5.43 12.57 -5.96
N THR A 140 4.39 11.74 -5.98
CA THR A 140 3.94 11.03 -4.76
C THR A 140 5.09 10.21 -4.15
N PRO A 141 5.38 10.36 -2.85
CA PRO A 141 6.42 9.58 -2.19
C PRO A 141 5.97 8.13 -1.96
N PHE A 142 6.83 7.19 -2.34
CA PHE A 142 6.68 5.78 -2.07
C PHE A 142 7.85 5.26 -1.24
N PHE A 143 7.56 4.46 -0.23
CA PHE A 143 8.54 3.62 0.44
C PHE A 143 8.18 2.15 0.24
N ILE A 144 9.12 1.34 -0.27
CA ILE A 144 8.95 -0.10 -0.42
C ILE A 144 10.09 -0.80 0.31
N GLY A 145 9.79 -1.45 1.44
CA GLY A 145 10.75 -2.26 2.19
C GLY A 145 10.56 -3.74 1.85
N THR A 146 11.65 -4.51 1.70
CA THR A 146 11.59 -5.97 1.47
C THR A 146 12.80 -6.69 2.04
N GLY A 147 12.62 -7.97 2.39
CA GLY A 147 13.74 -8.86 2.75
C GLY A 147 14.33 -9.55 1.51
N ASP A 148 15.55 -9.99 1.60
CA ASP A 148 16.19 -10.85 0.62
C ASP A 148 17.13 -11.87 1.33
N PRO A 149 16.83 -13.20 1.20
CA PRO A 149 15.69 -13.80 0.50
C PRO A 149 14.37 -13.68 1.27
N ASP A 150 13.27 -13.50 0.53
CA ASP A 150 11.90 -13.59 1.08
C ASP A 150 11.18 -14.76 0.39
N PRO A 151 10.54 -15.68 1.16
CA PRO A 151 9.95 -16.90 0.59
C PRO A 151 8.68 -16.64 -0.24
N HIS A 152 8.10 -15.45 -0.14
CA HIS A 152 6.83 -15.12 -0.77
C HIS A 152 6.94 -14.01 -1.82
N VAL A 153 7.87 -13.07 -1.63
CA VAL A 153 7.99 -11.87 -2.48
C VAL A 153 9.43 -11.76 -3.01
N PRO A 154 9.69 -12.24 -4.23
CA PRO A 154 11.00 -12.14 -4.85
C PRO A 154 11.45 -10.66 -4.97
N VAL A 155 12.71 -10.40 -4.60
CA VAL A 155 13.27 -9.03 -4.64
C VAL A 155 13.23 -8.43 -6.04
N GLU A 156 13.38 -9.25 -7.09
CA GLU A 156 13.31 -8.83 -8.48
C GLU A 156 11.95 -8.22 -8.83
N ARG A 157 10.85 -8.77 -8.26
CA ARG A 157 9.50 -8.21 -8.47
C ARG A 157 9.37 -6.85 -7.77
N VAL A 158 9.95 -6.68 -6.60
CA VAL A 158 9.96 -5.40 -5.87
C VAL A 158 10.72 -4.33 -6.66
N LEU A 159 11.91 -4.67 -7.15
CA LEU A 159 12.74 -3.76 -7.94
C LEU A 159 12.06 -3.38 -9.27
N ALA A 160 11.48 -4.37 -9.97
CA ALA A 160 10.72 -4.11 -11.20
C ALA A 160 9.49 -3.22 -10.95
N THR A 161 8.81 -3.40 -9.81
CA THR A 161 7.70 -2.53 -9.36
C THR A 161 8.19 -1.10 -9.17
N ALA A 162 9.31 -0.90 -8.46
CA ALA A 162 9.88 0.43 -8.21
C ALA A 162 10.26 1.14 -9.53
N VAL A 163 10.82 0.42 -10.49
CA VAL A 163 11.14 0.96 -11.82
C VAL A 163 9.87 1.45 -12.54
N LEU A 164 8.80 0.64 -12.55
CA LEU A 164 7.53 1.04 -13.17
C LEU A 164 6.95 2.29 -12.51
N LEU A 165 6.88 2.33 -11.18
CA LEU A 165 6.31 3.46 -10.44
C LEU A 165 7.10 4.76 -10.68
N ARG A 166 8.45 4.69 -10.77
CA ARG A 166 9.27 5.84 -11.18
C ARG A 166 8.95 6.29 -12.60
N GLY A 167 8.71 5.35 -13.52
CA GLY A 167 8.24 5.64 -14.88
C GLY A 167 6.88 6.35 -14.93
N MET A 168 6.09 6.24 -13.86
CA MET A 168 4.82 6.95 -13.65
C MET A 168 4.99 8.21 -12.78
N ASN A 169 6.20 8.75 -12.68
CA ASN A 169 6.54 9.97 -11.94
C ASN A 169 6.27 9.89 -10.43
N ALA A 170 6.51 8.72 -9.81
CA ALA A 170 6.56 8.55 -8.36
C ALA A 170 7.97 8.78 -7.81
N GLU A 171 8.08 9.34 -6.59
CA GLU A 171 9.34 9.42 -5.84
C GLU A 171 9.51 8.14 -5.01
N VAL A 172 10.15 7.12 -5.59
CA VAL A 172 10.26 5.79 -4.95
C VAL A 172 11.59 5.63 -4.23
N THR A 173 11.51 5.31 -2.94
CA THR A 173 12.61 4.77 -2.14
C THR A 173 12.33 3.30 -1.87
N GLU A 174 13.10 2.39 -2.47
CA GLU A 174 13.09 0.98 -2.08
C GLU A 174 14.28 0.66 -1.19
N LYS A 175 14.07 -0.24 -0.21
CA LYS A 175 15.11 -0.72 0.68
C LYS A 175 15.05 -2.24 0.82
N VAL A 176 16.13 -2.89 0.44
CA VAL A 176 16.32 -4.34 0.60
C VAL A 176 17.09 -4.62 1.89
N TYR A 177 16.59 -5.54 2.70
CA TYR A 177 17.17 -5.94 3.98
C TYR A 177 17.71 -7.38 3.87
N PRO A 178 19.04 -7.56 3.73
CA PRO A 178 19.64 -8.90 3.59
C PRO A 178 19.34 -9.79 4.80
N GLY A 179 18.92 -11.02 4.54
CA GLY A 179 18.65 -12.02 5.58
C GLY A 179 17.39 -11.77 6.42
N ARG A 180 16.60 -10.72 6.12
CA ARG A 180 15.36 -10.44 6.85
C ARG A 180 14.26 -11.43 6.45
N GLN A 181 13.61 -11.99 7.46
CA GLN A 181 12.44 -12.85 7.27
C GLN A 181 11.21 -12.05 6.80
N HIS A 182 10.13 -12.74 6.41
CA HIS A 182 8.85 -12.14 6.00
C HIS A 182 8.12 -11.48 7.18
N THR A 183 8.57 -10.29 7.56
CA THR A 183 8.05 -9.50 8.70
C THR A 183 8.30 -8.02 8.48
N ILE A 184 7.70 -7.17 9.30
CA ILE A 184 8.00 -5.74 9.37
C ILE A 184 9.00 -5.51 10.49
N ILE A 185 10.00 -4.67 10.26
CA ILE A 185 11.00 -4.30 11.25
C ILE A 185 10.95 -2.82 11.60
N ALA A 186 11.46 -2.45 12.77
CA ALA A 186 11.42 -1.07 13.27
C ALA A 186 12.06 -0.05 12.31
N ASP A 187 13.13 -0.44 11.62
CA ASP A 187 13.76 0.46 10.65
C ASP A 187 12.85 0.73 9.43
N GLU A 188 12.09 -0.24 8.93
CA GLU A 188 11.11 -0.01 7.86
C GLU A 188 10.03 0.99 8.29
N ILE A 189 9.52 0.85 9.51
CA ILE A 189 8.51 1.77 10.08
C ILE A 189 9.10 3.17 10.19
N ALA A 190 10.33 3.31 10.70
CA ALA A 190 11.01 4.59 10.82
C ALA A 190 11.27 5.25 9.45
N GLN A 191 11.67 4.47 8.44
CA GLN A 191 11.88 4.97 7.08
C GLN A 191 10.56 5.43 6.44
N ALA A 192 9.50 4.62 6.54
CA ALA A 192 8.16 5.00 6.06
C ALA A 192 7.65 6.25 6.77
N GLY A 193 7.82 6.33 8.09
CA GLY A 193 7.49 7.49 8.91
C GLY A 193 8.11 8.78 8.38
N ARG A 194 9.41 8.73 8.05
CA ARG A 194 10.16 9.88 7.56
C ARG A 194 9.85 10.22 6.10
N ILE A 195 9.79 9.22 5.21
CA ILE A 195 9.71 9.42 3.75
C ILE A 195 8.28 9.69 3.33
N VAL A 196 7.31 8.97 3.89
CA VAL A 196 5.92 8.99 3.45
C VAL A 196 5.06 9.89 4.33
N PHE A 197 5.17 9.76 5.66
CA PHE A 197 4.24 10.40 6.59
C PHE A 197 4.79 11.67 7.25
N GLY A 198 6.11 11.88 7.23
CA GLY A 198 6.78 13.05 7.83
C GLY A 198 6.82 14.30 6.96
N GLY A 199 6.26 14.27 5.78
CA GLY A 199 6.31 15.36 4.82
C GLY A 199 5.35 16.51 5.11
N GLY A 200 5.80 17.41 5.94
CA GLY A 200 5.41 18.80 6.00
C GLY A 200 6.69 19.65 5.84
N ARG A 201 7.16 19.80 4.59
CA ARG A 201 8.04 20.92 4.23
C ARG A 201 7.22 22.02 3.64
#